data_75f39bbaf8cd50d0ff60a32c352641db
#
_entry.id   75f39bbaf8cd50d0ff60a32c352641db
#
_cell.length_a   1.000
_cell.length_b   1.000
_cell.length_c   1.000
_cell.angle_alpha   90.00
_cell.angle_beta   90.00
_cell.angle_gamma   90.00
#
_symmetry.space_group_name_H-M   'P 1'
#
loop_
_entity.id
_entity.type
_entity.pdbx_description
1 polymer ?
#
loop_
_entity_poly.entity_id
_entity_poly.type
_entity_poly.pdbx_seq_one_letter_code
_entity_poly.pdbx_strand_id
1 'polypeptide(L)'
;MGMKKDYAYYRKRSSGWWTSFNNEKKLILPRRKDGTWLHTDLTSGSGYIEANAWQATFGISHDIPRLAELMGGNDSLCSMLNYAFEQASSMDFVYGYGSGTVSYANQPGCSNAHVFSHVGKPWMTQYWVRRVKEQAYGAVTPDKGYGGHDEDQGQMGGIGVLMAVGLFSLDGGSRQNPVYDITSPIFDEVTIQLDTAYYKGRTFKIKTYNNSSTNCYIQRARLNGKEYNSYQLPHIVLA
;
A
#
# COMPACT_ATOMS: atom_id res chain seq x y z
N MET A 1 11.04 -24.20 -6.48
CA MET A 1 11.37 -24.17 -7.91
C MET A 1 12.81 -24.57 -8.26
N GLY A 2 13.73 -24.87 -7.39
CA GLY A 2 15.08 -25.40 -7.69
C GLY A 2 16.07 -24.46 -8.38
N MET A 3 15.66 -23.26 -8.79
CA MET A 3 16.49 -22.29 -9.56
C MET A 3 17.34 -21.43 -8.61
N LYS A 4 18.28 -22.05 -7.89
CA LYS A 4 19.06 -21.37 -6.84
C LYS A 4 19.91 -20.19 -7.36
N LYS A 5 20.45 -20.29 -8.59
CA LYS A 5 21.27 -19.22 -9.21
C LYS A 5 20.42 -18.00 -9.49
N ASP A 6 19.23 -18.20 -10.09
CA ASP A 6 18.31 -17.10 -10.40
C ASP A 6 17.77 -16.44 -9.13
N TYR A 7 17.43 -17.25 -8.12
CA TYR A 7 17.05 -16.73 -6.81
C TYR A 7 18.13 -15.82 -6.21
N ALA A 8 19.38 -16.27 -6.18
CA ALA A 8 20.50 -15.49 -5.65
C ALA A 8 20.72 -14.18 -6.45
N TYR A 9 20.62 -14.26 -7.78
CA TYR A 9 20.76 -13.11 -8.67
C TYR A 9 19.66 -12.06 -8.43
N TYR A 10 18.38 -12.48 -8.49
CA TYR A 10 17.27 -11.55 -8.31
C TYR A 10 17.14 -11.02 -6.89
N ARG A 11 17.47 -11.83 -5.87
CA ARG A 11 17.54 -11.37 -4.48
C ARG A 11 18.59 -10.26 -4.31
N LYS A 12 19.75 -10.39 -4.95
CA LYS A 12 20.76 -9.32 -4.95
C LYS A 12 20.24 -8.06 -5.66
N ARG A 13 19.55 -8.22 -6.78
CA ARG A 13 18.97 -7.08 -7.51
C ARG A 13 17.87 -6.38 -6.72
N SER A 14 17.01 -7.10 -6.03
CA SER A 14 15.91 -6.52 -5.26
C SER A 14 16.38 -5.59 -4.13
N SER A 15 17.62 -5.75 -3.66
CA SER A 15 18.21 -4.88 -2.64
C SER A 15 18.96 -3.65 -3.22
N GLY A 16 19.01 -3.51 -4.56
CA GLY A 16 19.77 -2.42 -5.21
C GLY A 16 19.18 -1.02 -5.04
N TRP A 17 17.90 -0.89 -4.66
CA TRP A 17 17.19 0.37 -4.54
C TRP A 17 17.84 1.35 -3.55
N TRP A 18 18.44 0.85 -2.48
CA TRP A 18 19.07 1.69 -1.44
C TRP A 18 20.24 2.52 -1.95
N THR A 19 20.85 2.15 -3.10
CA THR A 19 21.94 2.94 -3.69
C THR A 19 21.48 4.33 -4.15
N SER A 20 20.19 4.51 -4.33
CA SER A 20 19.54 5.79 -4.65
C SER A 20 18.91 6.45 -3.42
N PHE A 21 19.07 5.89 -2.21
CA PHE A 21 18.57 6.50 -1.00
C PHE A 21 19.49 7.64 -0.54
N ASN A 22 18.92 8.82 -0.39
CA ASN A 22 19.62 10.00 0.12
C ASN A 22 19.47 10.09 1.64
N ASN A 23 20.57 9.92 2.38
CA ASN A 23 20.54 9.90 3.85
C ASN A 23 20.18 11.25 4.49
N GLU A 24 20.42 12.36 3.82
CA GLU A 24 20.07 13.69 4.33
C GLU A 24 18.56 13.94 4.17
N LYS A 25 18.03 13.66 2.99
CA LYS A 25 16.59 13.86 2.66
C LYS A 25 15.70 12.71 3.12
N LYS A 26 16.28 11.57 3.49
CA LYS A 26 15.57 10.33 3.87
C LYS A 26 14.62 9.78 2.79
N LEU A 27 14.91 10.07 1.52
CA LEU A 27 14.12 9.69 0.36
C LEU A 27 15.00 9.17 -0.77
N ILE A 28 14.41 8.45 -1.71
CA ILE A 28 15.07 8.01 -2.92
C ILE A 28 15.18 9.19 -3.88
N LEU A 29 16.40 9.49 -4.31
CA LEU A 29 16.70 10.53 -5.28
C LEU A 29 17.41 9.96 -6.51
N PRO A 30 17.22 10.58 -7.69
CA PRO A 30 17.93 10.18 -8.91
C PRO A 30 19.43 10.42 -8.74
N ARG A 31 20.22 9.40 -9.09
CA ARG A 31 21.67 9.42 -8.95
C ARG A 31 22.36 9.25 -10.30
N ARG A 32 23.35 10.08 -10.60
CA ARG A 32 24.17 9.97 -11.81
C ARG A 32 25.15 8.80 -11.70
N LYS A 33 25.69 8.39 -12.82
CA LYS A 33 26.66 7.29 -12.89
C LYS A 33 27.94 7.56 -12.09
N ASP A 34 28.34 8.83 -11.98
CA ASP A 34 29.49 9.28 -11.18
C ASP A 34 29.22 9.31 -9.67
N GLY A 35 27.98 8.97 -9.26
CA GLY A 35 27.56 8.93 -7.85
C GLY A 35 26.99 10.25 -7.32
N THR A 36 26.96 11.32 -8.10
CA THR A 36 26.35 12.60 -7.71
C THR A 36 24.83 12.55 -7.85
N TRP A 37 24.13 13.36 -7.06
CA TRP A 37 22.67 13.50 -7.16
C TRP A 37 22.31 14.34 -8.40
N LEU A 38 21.26 13.91 -9.13
CA LEU A 38 20.78 14.70 -10.26
C LEU A 38 20.21 16.05 -9.82
N HIS A 39 19.43 16.02 -8.75
CA HIS A 39 18.87 17.17 -8.06
C HIS A 39 18.45 16.78 -6.65
N THR A 40 18.01 17.74 -5.84
CA THR A 40 17.50 17.53 -4.47
C THR A 40 16.08 18.06 -4.29
N ASP A 41 15.39 18.43 -5.38
CA ASP A 41 13.97 18.76 -5.36
C ASP A 41 13.15 17.48 -5.21
N LEU A 42 12.44 17.37 -4.09
CA LEU A 42 11.71 16.17 -3.69
C LEU A 42 10.37 16.00 -4.43
N THR A 43 9.91 17.08 -5.08
CA THR A 43 8.63 17.11 -5.80
C THR A 43 8.80 17.09 -7.32
N SER A 44 10.05 17.13 -7.80
CA SER A 44 10.35 17.05 -9.22
C SER A 44 10.23 15.62 -9.74
N GLY A 45 9.52 15.43 -10.85
CA GLY A 45 9.48 14.17 -11.60
C GLY A 45 10.73 13.90 -12.46
N SER A 46 11.68 14.84 -12.51
CA SER A 46 12.90 14.69 -13.32
C SER A 46 13.77 13.52 -12.82
N GLY A 47 14.12 12.61 -13.71
CA GLY A 47 14.91 11.42 -13.37
C GLY A 47 14.09 10.26 -12.79
N TYR A 48 12.77 10.37 -12.73
CA TYR A 48 11.84 9.30 -12.39
C TYR A 48 10.98 8.93 -13.58
N ILE A 49 10.33 7.79 -13.51
CA ILE A 49 9.27 7.39 -14.42
C ILE A 49 7.97 7.47 -13.63
N GLU A 50 7.09 8.41 -13.99
CA GLU A 50 5.76 8.60 -13.40
C GLU A 50 5.75 8.73 -11.86
N ALA A 51 6.83 9.24 -11.28
CA ALA A 51 6.99 9.37 -9.83
C ALA A 51 7.83 10.60 -9.47
N ASN A 52 7.99 10.85 -8.20
CA ASN A 52 8.98 11.75 -7.61
C ASN A 52 9.63 11.08 -6.39
N ALA A 53 10.42 11.83 -5.61
CA ALA A 53 11.14 11.28 -4.46
C ALA A 53 10.20 10.62 -3.42
N TRP A 54 9.05 11.22 -3.14
CA TRP A 54 8.08 10.69 -2.18
C TRP A 54 7.46 9.38 -2.66
N GLN A 55 6.93 9.38 -3.87
CA GLN A 55 6.24 8.23 -4.46
C GLN A 55 7.20 7.06 -4.69
N ALA A 56 8.42 7.35 -5.21
CA ALA A 56 9.44 6.32 -5.40
C ALA A 56 9.90 5.68 -4.07
N THR A 57 9.97 6.47 -3.00
CA THR A 57 10.41 5.96 -1.69
C THR A 57 9.37 5.05 -1.06
N PHE A 58 8.13 5.50 -0.97
CA PHE A 58 7.07 4.72 -0.32
C PHE A 58 6.48 3.63 -1.21
N GLY A 59 6.84 3.59 -2.51
CA GLY A 59 6.60 2.47 -3.41
C GLY A 59 7.48 1.23 -3.14
N ILE A 60 8.46 1.30 -2.22
CA ILE A 60 9.28 0.15 -1.80
C ILE A 60 8.47 -0.76 -0.87
N SER A 61 7.60 -1.58 -1.45
CA SER A 61 6.71 -2.47 -0.69
C SER A 61 7.39 -3.79 -0.25
N HIS A 62 8.48 -4.18 -0.91
CA HIS A 62 9.14 -5.47 -0.71
C HIS A 62 10.23 -5.47 0.38
N ASP A 63 10.64 -4.30 0.87
CA ASP A 63 11.76 -4.17 1.82
C ASP A 63 11.53 -3.03 2.84
N ILE A 64 10.33 -2.98 3.41
CA ILE A 64 9.93 -1.98 4.40
C ILE A 64 10.86 -1.96 5.64
N PRO A 65 11.32 -3.10 6.19
CA PRO A 65 12.22 -3.07 7.33
C PRO A 65 13.53 -2.31 7.03
N ARG A 66 14.10 -2.51 5.85
CA ARG A 66 15.31 -1.79 5.44
C ARG A 66 15.05 -0.31 5.18
N LEU A 67 13.90 0.01 4.58
CA LEU A 67 13.50 1.40 4.40
C LEU A 67 13.35 2.10 5.76
N ALA A 68 12.70 1.47 6.73
CA ALA A 68 12.55 2.01 8.07
C ALA A 68 13.91 2.24 8.76
N GLU A 69 14.83 1.27 8.66
CA GLU A 69 16.18 1.40 9.19
C GLU A 69 16.92 2.63 8.60
N LEU A 70 16.89 2.77 7.27
CA LEU A 70 17.53 3.91 6.59
C LEU A 70 16.89 5.26 6.94
N MET A 71 15.60 5.29 7.21
CA MET A 71 14.88 6.48 7.65
C MET A 71 15.14 6.84 9.12
N GLY A 72 15.72 5.95 9.91
CA GLY A 72 15.98 6.17 11.34
C GLY A 72 14.96 5.48 12.26
N GLY A 73 14.29 4.45 11.77
CA GLY A 73 13.36 3.60 12.52
C GLY A 73 11.90 3.73 12.09
N ASN A 74 11.07 2.84 12.62
CA ASN A 74 9.65 2.74 12.29
C ASN A 74 8.88 4.03 12.54
N ASP A 75 9.15 4.72 13.65
CA ASP A 75 8.45 5.97 13.98
C ASP A 75 8.84 7.11 13.04
N SER A 76 10.09 7.18 12.60
CA SER A 76 10.55 8.17 11.61
C SER A 76 9.89 7.93 10.25
N LEU A 77 9.88 6.68 9.76
CA LEU A 77 9.18 6.32 8.53
C LEU A 77 7.70 6.66 8.63
N CYS A 78 7.06 6.26 9.73
CA CYS A 78 5.64 6.52 9.98
C CYS A 78 5.33 8.03 9.95
N SER A 79 6.14 8.86 10.62
CA SER A 79 5.93 10.32 10.65
C SER A 79 6.08 10.95 9.28
N MET A 80 7.09 10.55 8.51
CA MET A 80 7.29 11.05 7.14
C MET A 80 6.15 10.63 6.21
N LEU A 81 5.73 9.37 6.27
CA LEU A 81 4.63 8.88 5.44
C LEU A 81 3.31 9.55 5.83
N ASN A 82 3.04 9.72 7.13
CA ASN A 82 1.84 10.43 7.58
C ASN A 82 1.82 11.89 7.10
N TYR A 83 2.94 12.60 7.20
CA TYR A 83 3.07 13.93 6.63
C TYR A 83 2.75 13.93 5.13
N ALA A 84 3.24 12.94 4.37
CA ALA A 84 2.97 12.82 2.95
C ALA A 84 1.46 12.65 2.66
N PHE A 85 0.76 11.84 3.47
CA PHE A 85 -0.69 11.66 3.37
C PHE A 85 -1.47 12.92 3.74
N GLU A 86 -1.06 13.62 4.80
CA GLU A 86 -1.69 14.90 5.20
C GLU A 86 -1.58 15.95 4.09
N GLN A 87 -0.42 16.08 3.46
CA GLN A 87 -0.25 16.98 2.31
C GLN A 87 -1.12 16.56 1.11
N ALA A 88 -1.18 15.26 0.81
CA ALA A 88 -1.91 14.75 -0.33
C ALA A 88 -3.43 14.84 -0.17
N SER A 89 -3.94 14.85 1.05
CA SER A 89 -5.39 14.92 1.33
C SER A 89 -6.05 16.21 0.84
N SER A 90 -5.29 17.27 0.69
CA SER A 90 -5.78 18.55 0.15
C SER A 90 -6.19 18.50 -1.34
N MET A 91 -5.73 17.45 -2.05
CA MET A 91 -6.03 17.19 -3.46
C MET A 91 -6.69 15.81 -3.64
N ASP A 92 -7.40 15.33 -2.61
CA ASP A 92 -8.12 14.06 -2.62
C ASP A 92 -7.23 12.85 -3.01
N PHE A 93 -5.92 12.93 -2.76
CA PHE A 93 -4.90 11.92 -3.13
C PHE A 93 -4.79 11.68 -4.64
N VAL A 94 -5.17 12.65 -5.47
CA VAL A 94 -5.15 12.53 -6.93
C VAL A 94 -4.25 13.60 -7.52
N TYR A 95 -3.10 13.18 -8.03
CA TYR A 95 -2.11 14.06 -8.66
C TYR A 95 -1.73 13.52 -10.03
N GLY A 96 -1.35 14.39 -10.93
CA GLY A 96 -0.70 14.02 -12.19
C GLY A 96 0.65 13.33 -11.95
N TYR A 97 1.15 12.65 -12.95
CA TYR A 97 2.39 11.88 -12.88
C TYR A 97 3.57 12.73 -12.40
N GLY A 98 4.28 12.22 -11.40
CA GLY A 98 5.43 12.90 -10.81
C GLY A 98 5.10 14.08 -9.88
N SER A 99 3.83 14.35 -9.61
CA SER A 99 3.38 15.42 -8.72
C SER A 99 2.84 14.87 -7.39
N GLY A 100 2.80 15.72 -6.36
CA GLY A 100 2.28 15.39 -5.04
C GLY A 100 3.15 14.45 -4.22
N THR A 101 2.80 14.30 -2.96
CA THR A 101 3.55 13.45 -2.02
C THR A 101 3.06 12.00 -2.00
N VAL A 102 1.75 11.80 -2.13
CA VAL A 102 1.08 10.50 -2.32
C VAL A 102 0.05 10.67 -3.42
N SER A 103 0.04 9.79 -4.40
CA SER A 103 -0.99 9.79 -5.44
C SER A 103 -1.55 8.39 -5.65
N TYR A 104 -2.85 8.26 -5.50
CA TYR A 104 -3.60 7.05 -5.82
C TYR A 104 -4.13 7.05 -7.25
N ALA A 105 -3.73 8.03 -8.04
CA ALA A 105 -4.00 8.08 -9.48
C ALA A 105 -2.92 7.33 -10.29
N ASN A 106 -1.90 6.75 -9.63
CA ASN A 106 -0.84 5.99 -10.29
C ASN A 106 -0.28 4.88 -9.39
N GLN A 107 0.28 3.84 -9.99
CA GLN A 107 0.72 2.60 -9.34
C GLN A 107 1.66 2.81 -8.13
N PRO A 108 2.65 3.70 -8.14
CA PRO A 108 3.55 3.88 -6.99
C PRO A 108 2.84 4.22 -5.68
N GLY A 109 1.66 4.87 -5.75
CA GLY A 109 0.89 5.29 -4.59
C GLY A 109 -0.03 4.21 -4.00
N CYS A 110 -0.44 3.23 -4.82
CA CYS A 110 -1.55 2.32 -4.51
C CYS A 110 -1.37 1.46 -3.25
N SER A 111 -0.14 1.25 -2.79
CA SER A 111 0.18 0.45 -1.61
C SER A 111 0.59 1.28 -0.39
N ASN A 112 0.77 2.60 -0.52
CA ASN A 112 1.43 3.42 0.50
C ASN A 112 0.72 3.38 1.86
N ALA A 113 -0.63 3.40 1.91
CA ALA A 113 -1.38 3.35 3.17
C ALA A 113 -1.16 2.04 3.96
N HIS A 114 -0.76 0.96 3.29
CA HIS A 114 -0.53 -0.32 3.93
C HIS A 114 0.84 -0.41 4.64
N VAL A 115 1.78 0.45 4.28
CA VAL A 115 3.11 0.51 4.92
C VAL A 115 3.01 0.72 6.43
N PHE A 116 2.04 1.49 6.91
CA PHE A 116 1.84 1.72 8.36
C PHE A 116 1.60 0.41 9.14
N SER A 117 0.85 -0.55 8.59
CA SER A 117 0.65 -1.87 9.24
C SER A 117 1.97 -2.62 9.42
N HIS A 118 2.90 -2.47 8.48
CA HIS A 118 4.20 -3.15 8.48
C HIS A 118 5.25 -2.49 9.39
N VAL A 119 4.96 -1.29 9.90
CA VAL A 119 5.79 -0.59 10.89
C VAL A 119 5.12 -0.48 12.26
N GLY A 120 4.10 -1.30 12.51
CA GLY A 120 3.45 -1.43 13.82
C GLY A 120 2.37 -0.39 14.11
N LYS A 121 1.85 0.29 13.09
CA LYS A 121 0.79 1.32 13.23
C LYS A 121 -0.46 0.96 12.38
N PRO A 122 -1.10 -0.21 12.60
CA PRO A 122 -2.21 -0.67 11.74
C PRO A 122 -3.43 0.25 11.76
N TRP A 123 -3.64 1.02 12.84
CA TRP A 123 -4.73 2.00 12.88
C TRP A 123 -4.54 3.14 11.87
N MET A 124 -3.31 3.50 11.53
CA MET A 124 -3.04 4.49 10.48
C MET A 124 -3.36 3.94 9.09
N THR A 125 -3.06 2.65 8.85
CA THR A 125 -3.54 1.97 7.62
C THR A 125 -5.06 2.02 7.53
N GLN A 126 -5.78 1.69 8.61
CA GLN A 126 -7.24 1.71 8.64
C GLN A 126 -7.81 3.10 8.34
N TYR A 127 -7.22 4.12 8.94
CA TYR A 127 -7.61 5.51 8.73
C TYR A 127 -7.36 5.97 7.29
N TRP A 128 -6.12 5.83 6.79
CA TRP A 128 -5.75 6.36 5.48
C TRP A 128 -6.39 5.58 4.33
N VAL A 129 -6.51 4.25 4.43
CA VAL A 129 -7.26 3.46 3.43
C VAL A 129 -8.71 3.94 3.33
N ARG A 130 -9.36 4.20 4.47
CA ARG A 130 -10.74 4.71 4.47
C ARG A 130 -10.82 6.11 3.84
N ARG A 131 -9.92 7.02 4.19
CA ARG A 131 -9.88 8.38 3.64
C ARG A 131 -9.64 8.37 2.13
N VAL A 132 -8.67 7.59 1.67
CA VAL A 132 -8.40 7.43 0.23
C VAL A 132 -9.60 6.84 -0.49
N LYS A 133 -10.23 5.79 0.06
CA LYS A 133 -11.43 5.18 -0.54
C LYS A 133 -12.57 6.18 -0.69
N GLU A 134 -12.78 7.03 0.31
CA GLU A 134 -13.84 8.04 0.30
C GLU A 134 -13.53 9.20 -0.66
N GLN A 135 -12.30 9.69 -0.68
CA GLN A 135 -11.92 10.89 -1.44
C GLN A 135 -11.52 10.56 -2.89
N ALA A 136 -10.62 9.63 -3.12
CA ALA A 136 -10.15 9.32 -4.46
C ALA A 136 -11.06 8.34 -5.24
N TYR A 137 -11.78 7.44 -4.53
CA TYR A 137 -12.55 6.35 -5.14
C TYR A 137 -14.03 6.34 -4.70
N GLY A 138 -14.52 7.44 -4.14
CA GLY A 138 -15.87 7.54 -3.59
C GLY A 138 -16.93 7.94 -4.61
N ALA A 139 -16.57 8.47 -5.77
CA ALA A 139 -17.50 8.92 -6.77
C ALA A 139 -18.20 7.75 -7.49
N VAL A 140 -19.41 8.01 -7.95
CA VAL A 140 -20.25 7.04 -8.67
C VAL A 140 -20.43 7.38 -10.15
N THR A 141 -19.69 8.37 -10.64
CA THR A 141 -19.71 8.83 -12.03
C THR A 141 -18.41 8.46 -12.73
N PRO A 142 -18.42 8.15 -14.05
CA PRO A 142 -17.22 7.71 -14.76
C PRO A 142 -16.08 8.73 -14.76
N ASP A 143 -16.41 10.02 -14.77
CA ASP A 143 -15.45 11.13 -14.78
C ASP A 143 -14.69 11.32 -13.45
N LYS A 144 -15.16 10.72 -12.36
CA LYS A 144 -14.56 10.84 -11.02
C LYS A 144 -14.39 9.51 -10.29
N GLY A 145 -14.71 8.40 -10.93
CA GLY A 145 -14.72 7.08 -10.28
C GLY A 145 -13.37 6.64 -9.70
N TYR A 146 -12.27 7.07 -10.32
CA TYR A 146 -10.88 6.83 -9.89
C TYR A 146 -10.12 8.13 -9.64
N GLY A 147 -10.80 9.14 -9.13
CA GLY A 147 -10.22 10.46 -8.99
C GLY A 147 -10.03 11.21 -10.32
N GLY A 148 -10.66 10.75 -11.40
CA GLY A 148 -10.58 11.38 -12.71
C GLY A 148 -9.30 11.07 -13.50
N HIS A 149 -8.57 10.01 -13.13
CA HIS A 149 -7.36 9.55 -13.80
C HIS A 149 -7.57 8.25 -14.58
N ASP A 150 -6.49 7.79 -15.23
CA ASP A 150 -6.47 6.54 -16.00
C ASP A 150 -6.82 5.34 -15.13
N GLU A 151 -7.53 4.39 -15.70
CA GLU A 151 -7.98 3.19 -14.98
C GLU A 151 -6.90 2.10 -14.92
N ASP A 152 -5.90 2.16 -15.80
CA ASP A 152 -4.75 1.27 -15.85
C ASP A 152 -5.12 -0.23 -15.96
N GLN A 153 -6.00 -0.52 -16.90
CA GLN A 153 -6.38 -1.89 -17.28
C GLN A 153 -6.98 -2.71 -16.12
N GLY A 154 -7.78 -2.10 -15.27
CA GLY A 154 -8.44 -2.73 -14.14
C GLY A 154 -7.76 -2.52 -12.81
N GLN A 155 -6.58 -1.91 -12.76
CA GLN A 155 -5.84 -1.73 -11.52
C GLN A 155 -6.53 -0.77 -10.57
N MET A 156 -6.95 0.40 -11.04
CA MET A 156 -7.59 1.41 -10.16
C MET A 156 -8.92 0.90 -9.62
N GLY A 157 -9.74 0.27 -10.46
CA GLY A 157 -10.97 -0.40 -10.01
C GLY A 157 -10.70 -1.51 -9.02
N GLY A 158 -9.70 -2.35 -9.29
CA GLY A 158 -9.26 -3.41 -8.38
C GLY A 158 -8.85 -2.90 -7.01
N ILE A 159 -8.04 -1.84 -6.93
CA ILE A 159 -7.65 -1.19 -5.68
C ILE A 159 -8.85 -0.61 -4.94
N GLY A 160 -9.75 0.07 -5.66
CA GLY A 160 -10.99 0.58 -5.09
C GLY A 160 -11.83 -0.51 -4.43
N VAL A 161 -11.93 -1.69 -5.07
CA VAL A 161 -12.62 -2.87 -4.51
C VAL A 161 -11.89 -3.41 -3.29
N LEU A 162 -10.57 -3.58 -3.34
CA LEU A 162 -9.79 -4.10 -2.20
C LEU A 162 -9.89 -3.19 -0.97
N MET A 163 -9.83 -1.87 -1.16
CA MET A 163 -10.06 -0.90 -0.08
C MET A 163 -11.49 -1.02 0.49
N ALA A 164 -12.49 -1.20 -0.38
CA ALA A 164 -13.88 -1.34 0.05
C ALA A 164 -14.13 -2.65 0.83
N VAL A 165 -13.46 -3.73 0.43
CA VAL A 165 -13.51 -5.06 1.09
C VAL A 165 -12.70 -5.07 2.39
N GLY A 166 -11.68 -4.25 2.51
CA GLY A 166 -10.82 -4.17 3.69
C GLY A 166 -9.72 -5.23 3.73
N LEU A 167 -9.30 -5.75 2.59
CA LEU A 167 -8.19 -6.70 2.44
C LEU A 167 -7.22 -6.22 1.36
N PHE A 168 -5.93 -6.29 1.63
CA PHE A 168 -4.91 -5.94 0.65
C PHE A 168 -3.62 -6.75 0.87
N SER A 169 -2.97 -7.20 -0.19
CA SER A 169 -1.65 -7.83 -0.11
C SER A 169 -0.59 -6.85 -0.61
N LEU A 170 0.19 -6.29 0.32
CA LEU A 170 1.17 -5.25 0.03
C LEU A 170 2.22 -5.67 -1.00
N ASP A 171 2.61 -6.92 -1.00
CA ASP A 171 3.60 -7.49 -1.91
C ASP A 171 3.00 -8.32 -3.05
N GLY A 172 1.69 -8.19 -3.27
CA GLY A 172 0.99 -8.93 -4.33
C GLY A 172 1.03 -10.45 -4.17
N GLY A 173 1.22 -10.94 -2.93
CA GLY A 173 1.29 -12.37 -2.66
C GLY A 173 2.62 -13.02 -3.06
N SER A 174 3.67 -12.25 -3.30
CA SER A 174 4.98 -12.77 -3.75
C SER A 174 5.78 -13.52 -2.68
N ARG A 175 5.38 -13.46 -1.41
CA ARG A 175 6.03 -14.17 -0.30
C ARG A 175 5.75 -15.66 -0.35
N GLN A 176 6.63 -16.44 0.30
CA GLN A 176 6.40 -17.86 0.52
C GLN A 176 5.12 -18.13 1.33
N ASN A 177 4.82 -17.28 2.30
CA ASN A 177 3.59 -17.30 3.10
C ASN A 177 2.84 -15.97 2.88
N PRO A 178 2.00 -15.87 1.86
CA PRO A 178 1.28 -14.63 1.55
C PRO A 178 0.33 -14.23 2.68
N VAL A 179 0.22 -12.94 2.90
CA VAL A 179 -0.70 -12.36 3.88
C VAL A 179 -1.52 -11.23 3.24
N TYR A 180 -2.69 -11.00 3.82
CA TYR A 180 -3.49 -9.81 3.55
C TYR A 180 -3.47 -8.91 4.78
N ASP A 181 -3.23 -7.62 4.58
CA ASP A 181 -3.49 -6.63 5.60
C ASP A 181 -5.00 -6.49 5.78
N ILE A 182 -5.44 -6.49 7.04
CA ILE A 182 -6.84 -6.28 7.40
C ILE A 182 -7.02 -4.78 7.67
N THR A 183 -7.91 -4.17 6.91
CA THR A 183 -8.30 -2.77 7.08
C THR A 183 -9.79 -2.66 7.40
N SER A 184 -10.31 -1.45 7.45
CA SER A 184 -11.72 -1.21 7.77
C SER A 184 -12.56 -1.24 6.49
N PRO A 185 -13.37 -2.30 6.23
CA PRO A 185 -14.26 -2.33 5.06
C PRO A 185 -15.32 -1.23 5.13
N ILE A 186 -15.86 -0.84 3.97
CA ILE A 186 -16.98 0.13 3.93
C ILE A 186 -18.36 -0.53 4.07
N PHE A 187 -18.42 -1.86 4.00
CA PHE A 187 -19.65 -2.66 4.05
C PHE A 187 -19.82 -3.33 5.41
N ASP A 188 -21.07 -3.55 5.82
CA ASP A 188 -21.41 -4.32 7.02
C ASP A 188 -21.16 -5.82 6.83
N GLU A 189 -21.36 -6.32 5.62
CA GLU A 189 -21.06 -7.71 5.25
C GLU A 189 -20.48 -7.78 3.84
N VAL A 190 -19.39 -8.56 3.69
CA VAL A 190 -18.81 -8.95 2.41
C VAL A 190 -18.78 -10.47 2.34
N THR A 191 -19.24 -11.04 1.23
CA THR A 191 -19.13 -12.48 0.96
C THR A 191 -18.34 -12.70 -0.31
N ILE A 192 -17.21 -13.38 -0.19
CA ILE A 192 -16.35 -13.77 -1.31
C ILE A 192 -16.63 -15.24 -1.61
N GLN A 193 -17.08 -15.51 -2.85
CA GLN A 193 -17.22 -16.88 -3.34
C GLN A 193 -15.84 -17.44 -3.68
N LEU A 194 -15.51 -18.59 -3.10
CA LEU A 194 -14.24 -19.27 -3.33
C LEU A 194 -14.42 -20.38 -4.36
N ASP A 195 -13.47 -20.48 -5.28
CA ASP A 195 -13.44 -21.59 -6.24
C ASP A 195 -12.96 -22.87 -5.53
N THR A 196 -13.83 -23.87 -5.48
CA THR A 196 -13.54 -25.16 -4.83
C THR A 196 -12.47 -25.98 -5.53
N ALA A 197 -12.04 -25.60 -6.74
CA ALA A 197 -10.86 -26.18 -7.38
C ALA A 197 -9.54 -25.82 -6.66
N TYR A 198 -9.53 -24.68 -5.94
CA TYR A 198 -8.33 -24.17 -5.26
C TYR A 198 -8.50 -24.08 -3.73
N TYR A 199 -9.73 -23.99 -3.23
CA TYR A 199 -10.03 -23.75 -1.82
C TYR A 199 -10.92 -24.86 -1.25
N LYS A 200 -10.68 -25.23 0.01
CA LYS A 200 -11.51 -26.22 0.72
C LYS A 200 -12.90 -25.68 1.06
N GLY A 201 -12.99 -24.39 1.34
CA GLY A 201 -14.24 -23.69 1.62
C GLY A 201 -14.94 -23.21 0.35
N ARG A 202 -16.22 -22.83 0.50
CA ARG A 202 -17.00 -22.24 -0.60
C ARG A 202 -17.12 -20.73 -0.49
N THR A 203 -17.01 -20.20 0.72
CA THR A 203 -17.17 -18.77 0.97
C THR A 203 -16.22 -18.29 2.05
N PHE A 204 -15.72 -17.07 1.88
CA PHE A 204 -15.10 -16.31 2.94
C PHE A 204 -15.97 -15.09 3.23
N LYS A 205 -16.35 -14.90 4.50
CA LYS A 205 -17.24 -13.81 4.92
C LYS A 205 -16.52 -12.85 5.85
N ILE A 206 -16.72 -11.56 5.61
CA ILE A 206 -16.30 -10.49 6.50
C ILE A 206 -17.58 -9.84 7.02
N LYS A 207 -17.72 -9.72 8.33
CA LYS A 207 -18.80 -8.99 8.99
C LYS A 207 -18.23 -7.91 9.86
N THR A 208 -18.80 -6.74 9.80
CA THR A 208 -18.44 -5.60 10.64
C THR A 208 -19.62 -5.21 11.53
N TYR A 209 -19.31 -4.63 12.68
CA TYR A 209 -20.27 -4.15 13.64
C TYR A 209 -19.90 -2.73 14.06
N ASN A 210 -20.88 -1.85 14.13
CA ASN A 210 -20.70 -0.42 14.42
C ASN A 210 -19.76 0.30 13.43
N ASN A 211 -19.73 -0.17 12.19
CA ASN A 211 -18.92 0.42 11.12
C ASN A 211 -19.61 1.68 10.58
N SER A 212 -18.83 2.74 10.36
CA SER A 212 -19.31 3.97 9.74
C SER A 212 -18.12 4.76 9.15
N SER A 213 -18.38 5.89 8.49
CA SER A 213 -17.34 6.79 8.00
C SER A 213 -16.41 7.31 9.12
N THR A 214 -16.92 7.42 10.35
CA THR A 214 -16.15 7.86 11.53
C THR A 214 -15.61 6.71 12.37
N ASN A 215 -16.26 5.55 12.35
CA ASN A 215 -15.86 4.36 13.10
C ASN A 215 -15.03 3.42 12.20
N CYS A 216 -13.84 3.86 11.82
CA CYS A 216 -12.97 3.10 10.91
C CYS A 216 -11.91 2.25 11.63
N TYR A 217 -11.78 2.38 12.96
CA TYR A 217 -10.75 1.65 13.72
C TYR A 217 -11.27 0.33 14.26
N ILE A 218 -10.60 -0.76 13.91
CA ILE A 218 -10.91 -2.10 14.40
C ILE A 218 -10.54 -2.21 15.87
N GLN A 219 -11.54 -2.42 16.74
CA GLN A 219 -11.33 -2.60 18.19
C GLN A 219 -11.14 -4.07 18.57
N ARG A 220 -11.81 -4.96 17.87
CA ARG A 220 -11.75 -6.42 18.08
C ARG A 220 -11.96 -7.13 16.77
N ALA A 221 -11.30 -8.27 16.61
CA ALA A 221 -11.53 -9.17 15.48
C ALA A 221 -11.74 -10.61 15.97
N ARG A 222 -12.51 -11.38 15.21
CA ARG A 222 -12.65 -12.82 15.39
C ARG A 222 -12.49 -13.52 14.06
N LEU A 223 -11.79 -14.64 14.07
CA LEU A 223 -11.64 -15.53 12.92
C LEU A 223 -12.25 -16.89 13.29
N ASN A 224 -13.28 -17.29 12.53
CA ASN A 224 -14.01 -18.53 12.79
C ASN A 224 -14.49 -18.66 14.25
N GLY A 225 -15.00 -17.55 14.80
CA GLY A 225 -15.55 -17.47 16.17
C GLY A 225 -14.50 -17.30 17.29
N LYS A 226 -13.21 -17.47 17.00
CA LYS A 226 -12.11 -17.28 17.97
C LYS A 226 -11.55 -15.87 17.91
N GLU A 227 -11.12 -15.34 19.04
CA GLU A 227 -10.44 -14.05 19.09
C GLU A 227 -9.20 -14.03 18.17
N TYR A 228 -9.04 -12.93 17.44
CA TYR A 228 -7.97 -12.77 16.47
C TYR A 228 -7.25 -11.44 16.68
N ASN A 229 -6.02 -11.51 17.16
CA ASN A 229 -5.22 -10.35 17.58
C ASN A 229 -4.16 -9.93 16.56
N SER A 230 -4.39 -10.23 15.28
CA SER A 230 -3.50 -9.81 14.18
C SER A 230 -4.25 -8.92 13.20
N TYR A 231 -3.53 -7.97 12.62
CA TYR A 231 -4.01 -7.15 11.51
C TYR A 231 -3.55 -7.68 10.14
N GLN A 232 -3.02 -8.91 10.12
CA GLN A 232 -2.65 -9.62 8.90
C GLN A 232 -3.32 -10.99 8.89
N LEU A 233 -3.96 -11.33 7.79
CA LEU A 233 -4.61 -12.61 7.55
C LEU A 233 -3.73 -13.47 6.64
N PRO A 234 -3.19 -14.60 7.11
CA PRO A 234 -2.45 -15.52 6.24
C PRO A 234 -3.35 -16.10 5.15
N HIS A 235 -2.86 -16.18 3.92
CA HIS A 235 -3.61 -16.73 2.79
C HIS A 235 -4.08 -18.18 3.04
N ILE A 236 -3.28 -18.97 3.75
CA ILE A 236 -3.61 -20.36 4.11
C ILE A 236 -4.94 -20.49 4.89
N VAL A 237 -5.41 -19.41 5.50
CA VAL A 237 -6.72 -19.41 6.19
C VAL A 237 -7.88 -19.50 5.19
N LEU A 238 -7.67 -19.07 3.94
CA LEU A 238 -8.63 -19.14 2.87
C LEU A 238 -8.56 -20.47 2.10
N ALA A 239 -7.40 -21.16 2.16
CA ALA A 239 -7.07 -22.40 1.42
C ALA A 239 -7.59 -23.72 2.15
#